data_e353181bf7335ce76387638b1e3c2ca0
#
_entry.id   e353181bf7335ce76387638b1e3c2ca0
#
_cell.length_a   1.000
_cell.length_b   1.000
_cell.length_c   1.000
_cell.angle_alpha   90.00
_cell.angle_beta   90.00
_cell.angle_gamma   90.00
#
_symmetry.space_group_name_H-M   'P 1'
#
loop_
_entity.id
_entity.type
_entity.pdbx_description
1 polymer ?
#
loop_
_entity_poly.entity_id
_entity_poly.type
_entity_poly.pdbx_seq_one_letter_code
_entity_poly.pdbx_strand_id
1 'polypeptide(L)'
;MKRRRMRRYFAAILGVGLLVAGLGLAQAQASAQASAQTPAQPSATYQPKFSGDPARSDSEAQALGYMRVVLRAEHAYKKRHDKYTGSLEALAGTGSFTKRMAHTTIRGDYTVSFRPHHDGFVLTMTPKQMDSEHRSFYAEDDGAVHGDDQKPADLDSPKVR
;
A
#
# COMPACT_ATOMS: atom_id res chain seq x y z
N MET A 1 23.49 26.26 -31.65
CA MET A 1 23.29 26.10 -33.11
C MET A 1 23.35 24.64 -33.47
N LYS A 2 22.23 24.02 -33.84
CA LYS A 2 22.00 23.06 -34.94
C LYS A 2 20.62 22.42 -34.79
N ARG A 3 19.67 23.00 -35.47
CA ARG A 3 18.34 22.44 -35.72
C ARG A 3 18.51 21.27 -36.71
N ARG A 4 17.94 20.10 -36.47
CA ARG A 4 17.66 19.13 -37.52
C ARG A 4 16.15 18.83 -37.57
N ARG A 5 15.51 19.34 -38.62
CA ARG A 5 14.22 18.94 -39.12
C ARG A 5 14.40 17.65 -39.93
N MET A 6 13.49 16.70 -39.84
CA MET A 6 13.18 15.68 -40.87
C MET A 6 11.73 15.26 -40.67
N ARG A 7 10.91 15.66 -41.53
CA ARG A 7 10.45 15.20 -42.85
C ARG A 7 9.34 14.15 -42.70
N ARG A 8 8.15 14.68 -43.07
CA ARG A 8 6.89 13.99 -43.33
C ARG A 8 7.05 13.09 -44.56
N TYR A 9 6.51 11.87 -44.53
CA TYR A 9 6.14 11.13 -45.72
C TYR A 9 4.66 10.79 -45.65
N PHE A 10 3.89 11.45 -46.53
CA PHE A 10 2.59 11.02 -46.96
C PHE A 10 2.78 9.92 -48.01
N ALA A 11 2.05 8.83 -47.88
CA ALA A 11 1.79 7.93 -49.02
C ALA A 11 0.30 7.62 -49.03
N ALA A 12 -0.36 8.25 -50.00
CA ALA A 12 -1.71 7.94 -50.40
C ALA A 12 -1.67 6.70 -51.31
N ILE A 13 -2.52 5.73 -51.07
CA ILE A 13 -2.84 4.67 -52.03
C ILE A 13 -4.36 4.66 -52.18
N LEU A 14 -4.79 5.12 -53.35
CA LEU A 14 -6.13 4.90 -53.91
C LEU A 14 -6.20 3.45 -54.41
N GLY A 15 -7.21 2.70 -54.03
CA GLY A 15 -7.58 1.43 -54.62
C GLY A 15 -9.09 1.34 -54.77
N VAL A 16 -9.53 1.44 -56.03
CA VAL A 16 -10.92 1.36 -56.50
C VAL A 16 -11.37 -0.09 -56.58
N GLY A 17 -12.63 -0.34 -56.19
CA GLY A 17 -13.51 -1.31 -56.89
C GLY A 17 -13.74 -2.64 -56.18
N LEU A 18 -14.90 -2.93 -55.70
CA LEU A 18 -15.88 -3.83 -56.35
C LEU A 18 -17.13 -3.96 -55.48
N LEU A 19 -18.25 -3.57 -56.03
CA LEU A 19 -19.61 -3.70 -55.50
C LEU A 19 -20.06 -5.14 -55.72
N VAL A 20 -20.27 -5.90 -54.63
CA VAL A 20 -21.05 -7.15 -54.69
C VAL A 20 -22.17 -7.06 -53.65
N ALA A 21 -23.38 -6.93 -54.18
CA ALA A 21 -24.60 -7.03 -53.41
C ALA A 21 -24.83 -8.47 -52.99
N GLY A 22 -24.74 -8.74 -51.69
CA GLY A 22 -25.13 -10.00 -51.06
C GLY A 22 -26.09 -9.72 -49.93
N LEU A 23 -27.38 -10.00 -50.16
CA LEU A 23 -28.35 -10.11 -49.07
C LEU A 23 -27.95 -11.27 -48.17
N GLY A 24 -27.42 -10.97 -47.00
CA GLY A 24 -27.13 -11.93 -45.96
C GLY A 24 -27.80 -11.48 -44.65
N LEU A 25 -28.70 -12.31 -44.18
CA LEU A 25 -29.47 -12.18 -42.95
C LEU A 25 -28.60 -11.76 -41.77
N ALA A 26 -28.97 -10.62 -41.17
CA ALA A 26 -28.39 -10.15 -39.92
C ALA A 26 -28.77 -11.11 -38.80
N GLN A 27 -27.85 -12.01 -38.43
CA GLN A 27 -27.87 -12.66 -37.12
C GLN A 27 -27.17 -11.76 -36.13
N ALA A 28 -27.96 -11.06 -35.34
CA ALA A 28 -27.47 -10.36 -34.15
C ALA A 28 -27.02 -11.41 -33.14
N GLN A 29 -25.74 -11.77 -33.18
CA GLN A 29 -25.11 -12.48 -32.08
C GLN A 29 -24.84 -11.45 -30.98
N ALA A 30 -25.78 -11.35 -30.04
CA ALA A 30 -25.53 -10.73 -28.76
C ALA A 30 -24.44 -11.56 -28.05
N SER A 31 -23.20 -11.11 -28.17
CA SER A 31 -22.10 -11.62 -27.35
C SER A 31 -22.34 -11.18 -25.92
N ALA A 32 -23.11 -11.99 -25.17
CA ALA A 32 -23.13 -11.94 -23.73
C ALA A 32 -21.72 -12.31 -23.26
N GLN A 33 -20.86 -11.31 -23.08
CA GLN A 33 -19.66 -11.46 -22.27
C GLN A 33 -20.13 -11.69 -20.84
N ALA A 34 -20.34 -12.97 -20.52
CA ALA A 34 -20.38 -13.43 -19.15
C ALA A 34 -18.99 -13.10 -18.56
N SER A 35 -18.90 -12.02 -17.82
CA SER A 35 -17.78 -11.74 -16.94
C SER A 35 -17.71 -12.94 -16.00
N ALA A 36 -16.78 -13.86 -16.28
CA ALA A 36 -16.45 -14.94 -15.38
C ALA A 36 -15.95 -14.27 -14.10
N GLN A 37 -16.84 -14.10 -13.13
CA GLN A 37 -16.47 -13.82 -11.77
C GLN A 37 -15.66 -15.02 -11.32
N THR A 38 -14.34 -14.85 -11.27
CA THR A 38 -13.46 -15.77 -10.57
C THR A 38 -14.07 -15.96 -9.19
N PRO A 39 -14.43 -17.20 -8.77
CA PRO A 39 -14.95 -17.41 -7.43
C PRO A 39 -13.89 -16.85 -6.47
N ALA A 40 -14.31 -15.92 -5.60
CA ALA A 40 -13.46 -15.43 -4.53
C ALA A 40 -12.97 -16.65 -3.76
N GLN A 41 -11.66 -16.91 -3.82
CA GLN A 41 -11.06 -17.94 -2.99
C GLN A 41 -11.42 -17.61 -1.55
N PRO A 42 -11.92 -18.59 -0.76
CA PRO A 42 -12.17 -18.35 0.64
C PRO A 42 -10.87 -17.85 1.24
N SER A 43 -10.91 -16.64 1.79
CA SER A 43 -9.79 -16.04 2.50
C SER A 43 -9.36 -17.04 3.56
N ALA A 44 -8.12 -17.52 3.48
CA ALA A 44 -7.60 -18.44 4.49
C ALA A 44 -7.73 -17.72 5.84
N THR A 45 -8.52 -18.28 6.74
CA THR A 45 -8.75 -17.69 8.06
C THR A 45 -7.40 -17.42 8.70
N TYR A 46 -7.11 -16.16 9.03
CA TYR A 46 -5.86 -15.77 9.69
C TYR A 46 -5.65 -16.61 10.96
N GLN A 47 -4.47 -17.19 11.11
CA GLN A 47 -4.08 -17.89 12.31
C GLN A 47 -3.17 -16.98 13.15
N PRO A 48 -3.58 -16.61 14.38
CA PRO A 48 -2.77 -15.81 15.27
C PRO A 48 -1.37 -16.41 15.48
N LYS A 49 -0.34 -15.60 15.36
CA LYS A 49 1.07 -16.04 15.46
C LYS A 49 1.51 -16.29 16.92
N PHE A 50 0.77 -15.73 17.86
CA PHE A 50 0.99 -15.90 19.30
C PHE A 50 -0.32 -15.63 20.06
N SER A 51 -0.36 -16.03 21.31
CA SER A 51 -1.52 -15.76 22.17
C SER A 51 -1.71 -14.27 22.38
N GLY A 52 -2.94 -13.77 22.10
CA GLY A 52 -3.24 -12.33 22.17
C GLY A 52 -2.76 -11.53 20.94
N ASP A 53 -2.47 -12.19 19.81
CA ASP A 53 -2.16 -11.49 18.56
C ASP A 53 -3.37 -10.66 18.10
N PRO A 54 -3.26 -9.33 18.03
CA PRO A 54 -4.38 -8.47 17.66
C PRO A 54 -4.60 -8.38 16.15
N ALA A 55 -3.74 -8.99 15.34
CA ALA A 55 -3.86 -8.95 13.89
C ALA A 55 -5.08 -9.75 13.41
N ARG A 56 -5.71 -9.28 12.33
CA ARG A 56 -6.86 -9.92 11.69
C ARG A 56 -6.47 -10.62 10.37
N SER A 57 -5.27 -10.28 9.86
CA SER A 57 -4.70 -10.87 8.64
C SER A 57 -3.18 -10.94 8.72
N ASP A 58 -2.56 -11.70 7.81
CA ASP A 58 -1.10 -11.73 7.68
C ASP A 58 -0.51 -10.36 7.32
N SER A 59 -1.21 -9.58 6.51
CA SER A 59 -0.83 -8.20 6.19
C SER A 59 -0.85 -7.29 7.42
N GLU A 60 -1.90 -7.38 8.26
CA GLU A 60 -1.94 -6.66 9.54
C GLU A 60 -0.81 -7.10 10.49
N ALA A 61 -0.57 -8.40 10.59
CA ALA A 61 0.51 -8.91 11.44
C ALA A 61 1.88 -8.36 11.02
N GLN A 62 2.14 -8.24 9.71
CA GLN A 62 3.36 -7.63 9.20
C GLN A 62 3.42 -6.13 9.49
N ALA A 63 2.30 -5.41 9.29
CA ALA A 63 2.20 -3.98 9.59
C ALA A 63 2.45 -3.69 11.07
N LEU A 64 1.75 -4.38 11.97
CA LEU A 64 1.93 -4.25 13.42
C LEU A 64 3.35 -4.64 13.87
N GLY A 65 3.91 -5.69 13.27
CA GLY A 65 5.30 -6.09 13.51
C GLY A 65 6.29 -4.98 13.15
N TYR A 66 6.10 -4.34 11.98
CA TYR A 66 6.91 -3.21 11.56
C TYR A 66 6.77 -2.01 12.51
N MET A 67 5.55 -1.60 12.86
CA MET A 67 5.32 -0.50 13.79
C MET A 67 6.03 -0.73 15.13
N ARG A 68 5.89 -1.93 15.72
CA ARG A 68 6.56 -2.28 16.97
C ARG A 68 8.08 -2.20 16.88
N VAL A 69 8.66 -2.52 15.72
CA VAL A 69 10.11 -2.38 15.49
C VAL A 69 10.53 -0.93 15.42
N VAL A 70 9.77 -0.08 14.70
CA VAL A 70 10.03 1.37 14.62
C VAL A 70 9.92 2.00 16.01
N LEU A 71 8.83 1.76 16.74
CA LEU A 71 8.61 2.32 18.09
C LEU A 71 9.76 1.96 19.04
N ARG A 72 10.20 0.70 19.04
CA ARG A 72 11.34 0.28 19.86
C ARG A 72 12.66 0.95 19.43
N ALA A 73 12.85 1.12 18.12
CA ALA A 73 14.05 1.78 17.61
C ALA A 73 14.06 3.27 17.98
N GLU A 74 12.92 3.96 17.88
CA GLU A 74 12.77 5.36 18.30
C GLU A 74 13.02 5.53 19.80
N HIS A 75 12.45 4.68 20.64
CA HIS A 75 12.74 4.72 22.09
C HIS A 75 14.23 4.46 22.40
N ALA A 76 14.86 3.51 21.71
CA ALA A 76 16.28 3.25 21.87
C ALA A 76 17.15 4.39 21.35
N TYR A 77 16.71 5.09 20.30
CA TYR A 77 17.39 6.27 19.77
C TYR A 77 17.26 7.44 20.75
N LYS A 78 16.04 7.74 21.23
CA LYS A 78 15.81 8.80 22.23
C LYS A 78 16.64 8.60 23.50
N LYS A 79 16.71 7.36 23.99
CA LYS A 79 17.53 7.05 25.17
C LYS A 79 19.03 7.38 25.00
N ARG A 80 19.54 7.31 23.76
CA ARG A 80 20.97 7.60 23.45
C ARG A 80 21.23 9.04 23.08
N HIS A 81 20.26 9.73 22.48
CA HIS A 81 20.42 11.06 21.85
C HIS A 81 19.56 12.15 22.49
N ASP A 82 18.75 11.78 23.50
CA ASP A 82 17.79 12.66 24.19
C ASP A 82 16.72 13.31 23.27
N LYS A 83 16.57 12.78 22.08
CA LYS A 83 15.58 13.23 21.08
C LYS A 83 15.17 12.08 20.17
N TYR A 84 13.98 12.21 19.56
CA TYR A 84 13.53 11.32 18.49
C TYR A 84 14.23 11.64 17.17
N THR A 85 14.16 10.70 16.21
CA THR A 85 14.80 10.92 14.92
C THR A 85 13.99 11.86 14.03
N GLY A 86 14.68 12.47 13.04
CA GLY A 86 14.02 13.23 11.98
C GLY A 86 13.60 12.36 10.78
N SER A 87 13.99 11.08 10.74
CA SER A 87 13.68 10.19 9.62
C SER A 87 13.88 8.71 9.97
N LEU A 88 13.22 7.84 9.22
CA LEU A 88 13.42 6.39 9.35
C LEU A 88 14.85 5.96 9.00
N GLU A 89 15.53 6.67 8.07
CA GLU A 89 16.91 6.37 7.70
C GLU A 89 17.85 6.56 8.89
N ALA A 90 17.60 7.57 9.73
CA ALA A 90 18.40 7.82 10.93
C ALA A 90 18.26 6.72 11.99
N LEU A 91 17.17 5.93 11.96
CA LEU A 91 17.00 4.75 12.81
C LEU A 91 17.82 3.55 12.36
N ALA A 92 18.31 3.53 11.11
CA ALA A 92 18.98 2.36 10.55
C ALA A 92 20.19 1.95 11.40
N GLY A 93 20.19 0.69 11.86
CA GLY A 93 21.20 0.18 12.79
C GLY A 93 20.86 0.36 14.27
N THR A 94 19.68 0.93 14.59
CA THR A 94 19.18 1.02 15.97
C THR A 94 18.34 -0.20 16.29
N GLY A 95 18.78 -1.00 17.25
CA GLY A 95 18.12 -2.26 17.60
C GLY A 95 18.03 -3.20 16.41
N SER A 96 16.83 -3.70 16.14
CA SER A 96 16.53 -4.56 14.98
C SER A 96 16.07 -3.81 13.73
N PHE A 97 16.11 -2.46 13.73
CA PHE A 97 15.70 -1.66 12.57
C PHE A 97 16.82 -1.58 11.54
N THR A 98 16.62 -2.17 10.37
CA THR A 98 17.65 -2.29 9.34
C THR A 98 17.54 -1.18 8.29
N LYS A 99 18.62 -0.94 7.51
CA LYS A 99 18.60 -0.03 6.36
C LYS A 99 17.50 -0.40 5.36
N ARG A 100 17.29 -1.68 5.09
CA ARG A 100 16.20 -2.14 4.20
C ARG A 100 14.83 -1.73 4.72
N MET A 101 14.63 -1.74 6.03
CA MET A 101 13.36 -1.31 6.63
C MET A 101 13.15 0.20 6.50
N ALA A 102 14.21 1.00 6.52
CA ALA A 102 14.13 2.44 6.35
C ALA A 102 13.71 2.87 4.93
N HIS A 103 14.25 2.20 3.91
CA HIS A 103 14.04 2.60 2.51
C HIS A 103 12.72 2.17 1.90
N THR A 104 11.98 1.25 2.51
CA THR A 104 10.75 0.72 1.93
C THR A 104 9.53 1.36 2.59
N THR A 105 8.78 2.14 1.83
CA THR A 105 7.53 2.75 2.27
C THR A 105 6.31 1.84 2.09
N ILE A 106 6.47 0.68 1.46
CA ILE A 106 5.40 -0.30 1.25
C ILE A 106 5.74 -1.58 2.04
N ARG A 107 4.75 -2.09 2.77
CA ARG A 107 4.82 -3.33 3.57
C ARG A 107 3.60 -4.19 3.26
N GLY A 108 3.75 -5.15 2.35
CA GLY A 108 2.61 -5.91 1.87
C GLY A 108 1.57 -4.98 1.26
N ASP A 109 0.39 -4.94 1.85
CA ASP A 109 -0.71 -4.08 1.41
C ASP A 109 -0.73 -2.70 2.09
N TYR A 110 0.27 -2.39 2.92
CA TYR A 110 0.34 -1.15 3.68
C TYR A 110 1.35 -0.15 3.13
N THR A 111 0.96 1.12 3.15
CA THR A 111 1.86 2.26 2.95
C THR A 111 2.26 2.82 4.30
N VAL A 112 3.57 2.99 4.50
CA VAL A 112 4.16 3.60 5.71
C VAL A 112 4.31 5.10 5.50
N SER A 113 3.88 5.90 6.47
CA SER A 113 4.22 7.32 6.57
C SER A 113 4.82 7.60 7.94
N PHE A 114 5.96 8.27 7.96
CA PHE A 114 6.64 8.74 9.16
C PHE A 114 6.79 10.25 9.09
N ARG A 115 6.29 10.94 10.12
CA ARG A 115 6.32 12.40 10.22
C ARG A 115 6.94 12.82 11.55
N PRO A 116 8.17 13.33 11.55
CA PRO A 116 8.77 13.88 12.74
C PRO A 116 8.13 15.23 13.08
N HIS A 117 8.07 15.55 14.36
CA HIS A 117 7.75 16.87 14.88
C HIS A 117 8.71 17.23 16.02
N HIS A 118 8.56 18.42 16.62
CA HIS A 118 9.55 18.98 17.56
C HIS A 118 9.89 18.00 18.70
N ASP A 119 8.90 17.41 19.33
CA ASP A 119 9.09 16.59 20.54
C ASP A 119 8.76 15.10 20.36
N GLY A 120 8.49 14.69 19.12
CA GLY A 120 8.08 13.31 18.85
C GLY A 120 7.99 13.00 17.37
N PHE A 121 7.13 12.04 17.05
CA PHE A 121 6.84 11.61 15.68
C PHE A 121 5.43 11.03 15.58
N VAL A 122 4.93 10.99 14.35
CA VAL A 122 3.73 10.24 13.99
C VAL A 122 4.11 9.16 13.00
N LEU A 123 3.74 7.93 13.28
CA LEU A 123 3.88 6.77 12.39
C LEU A 123 2.50 6.27 12.00
N THR A 124 2.21 6.24 10.70
CA THR A 124 0.96 5.68 10.20
C THR A 124 1.21 4.54 9.22
N MET A 125 0.31 3.56 9.24
CA MET A 125 0.25 2.50 8.25
C MET A 125 -1.15 2.44 7.66
N THR A 126 -1.25 2.77 6.38
CA THR A 126 -2.53 2.84 5.66
C THR A 126 -2.60 1.68 4.68
N PRO A 127 -3.62 0.81 4.77
CA PRO A 127 -3.79 -0.28 3.81
C PRO A 127 -4.24 0.28 2.45
N LYS A 128 -3.98 -0.47 1.37
CA LYS A 128 -4.48 -0.14 0.02
C LYS A 128 -5.99 -0.10 -0.03
N GLN A 129 -6.63 -0.97 0.75
CA GLN A 129 -8.07 -1.03 0.92
C GLN A 129 -8.36 -1.25 2.41
N MET A 130 -9.24 -0.45 2.98
CA MET A 130 -9.73 -0.64 4.35
C MET A 130 -10.93 -1.58 4.35
N ASP A 131 -10.87 -2.59 5.19
CA ASP A 131 -11.94 -3.56 5.41
C ASP A 131 -11.80 -4.21 6.80
N SER A 132 -12.60 -5.21 7.09
CA SER A 132 -12.56 -5.91 8.38
C SER A 132 -11.24 -6.65 8.66
N GLU A 133 -10.42 -6.92 7.64
CA GLU A 133 -9.13 -7.62 7.72
C GLU A 133 -7.94 -6.69 7.56
N HIS A 134 -8.16 -5.42 7.19
CA HIS A 134 -7.12 -4.44 6.90
C HIS A 134 -7.46 -3.07 7.50
N ARG A 135 -7.23 -2.96 8.82
CA ARG A 135 -7.34 -1.67 9.53
C ARG A 135 -6.18 -0.75 9.17
N SER A 136 -6.42 0.56 9.15
CA SER A 136 -5.35 1.55 9.24
C SER A 136 -4.78 1.59 10.67
N PHE A 137 -3.51 1.98 10.81
CA PHE A 137 -2.85 2.08 12.10
C PHE A 137 -2.16 3.42 12.28
N TYR A 138 -2.13 3.87 13.52
CA TYR A 138 -1.53 5.11 13.97
C TYR A 138 -0.75 4.87 15.27
N ALA A 139 0.41 5.50 15.40
CA ALA A 139 1.17 5.52 16.64
C ALA A 139 2.00 6.81 16.76
N GLU A 140 2.21 7.22 17.98
CA GLU A 140 3.07 8.34 18.36
C GLU A 140 4.18 7.88 19.31
N ASP A 141 4.85 8.84 19.90
CA ASP A 141 5.95 8.64 20.85
C ASP A 141 5.52 8.04 22.20
N ASP A 142 4.22 7.99 22.50
CA ASP A 142 3.67 7.26 23.65
C ASP A 142 3.80 5.73 23.51
N GLY A 143 4.10 5.26 22.30
CA GLY A 143 4.29 3.86 21.97
C GLY A 143 3.00 3.05 21.86
N ALA A 144 1.83 3.67 22.03
CA ALA A 144 0.55 3.02 21.79
C ALA A 144 0.26 2.91 20.30
N VAL A 145 -0.32 1.78 19.88
CA VAL A 145 -0.81 1.60 18.52
C VAL A 145 -2.33 1.69 18.52
N HIS A 146 -2.87 2.56 17.71
CA HIS A 146 -4.31 2.72 17.47
C HIS A 146 -4.68 2.14 16.12
N GLY A 147 -5.91 1.65 15.95
CA GLY A 147 -6.36 1.03 14.70
C GLY A 147 -7.82 1.32 14.41
N ASP A 148 -8.13 1.56 13.13
CA ASP A 148 -9.48 1.85 12.65
C ASP A 148 -9.71 1.11 11.32
N ASP A 149 -10.89 0.50 11.14
CA ASP A 149 -11.25 -0.26 9.93
C ASP A 149 -12.18 0.51 8.98
N GLN A 150 -12.61 1.72 9.35
CA GLN A 150 -13.53 2.54 8.55
C GLN A 150 -12.92 3.84 8.05
N LYS A 151 -11.94 4.39 8.78
CA LYS A 151 -11.25 5.64 8.45
C LYS A 151 -9.74 5.52 8.73
N PRO A 152 -8.92 6.45 8.23
CA PRO A 152 -7.54 6.56 8.68
C PRO A 152 -7.47 6.69 10.20
N ALA A 153 -6.69 5.81 10.84
CA ALA A 153 -6.54 5.81 12.29
C ALA A 153 -5.86 7.10 12.77
N ASP A 154 -6.26 7.54 13.94
CA ASP A 154 -5.77 8.72 14.64
C ASP A 154 -5.61 8.42 16.15
N LEU A 155 -5.27 9.44 16.93
CA LEU A 155 -5.10 9.32 18.38
C LEU A 155 -6.38 8.88 19.12
N ASP A 156 -7.55 9.23 18.57
CA ASP A 156 -8.87 8.92 19.16
C ASP A 156 -9.36 7.52 18.77
N SER A 157 -8.68 6.87 17.82
CA SER A 157 -9.02 5.51 17.39
C SER A 157 -8.74 4.47 18.49
N PRO A 158 -9.45 3.32 18.51
CA PRO A 158 -9.26 2.30 19.53
C PRO A 158 -7.81 1.79 19.60
N LYS A 159 -7.30 1.58 20.81
CA LYS A 159 -5.97 0.96 21.00
C LYS A 159 -5.99 -0.50 20.58
N VAL A 160 -5.00 -0.88 19.80
CA VAL A 160 -4.73 -2.27 19.40
C VAL A 160 -4.01 -2.96 20.54
N ARG A 161 -4.63 -3.98 21.12
CA ARG A 161 -4.13 -4.72 22.28
C ARG A 161 -3.70 -6.12 21.88
#